data_23f2340a3b9f260cd9ff917c9e9948e0
#
_entry.id   23f2340a3b9f260cd9ff917c9e9948e0
#
_cell.length_a   1.000
_cell.length_b   1.000
_cell.length_c   1.000
_cell.angle_alpha   90.00
_cell.angle_beta   90.00
_cell.angle_gamma   90.00
#
_symmetry.space_group_name_H-M   'P 1'
#
loop_
_entity.id
_entity.type
_entity.pdbx_description
1 polymer ?
#
loop_
_entity_poly.entity_id
_entity_poly.type
_entity_poly.pdbx_seq_one_letter_code
_entity_poly.pdbx_strand_id
1 'polypeptide(L)'
;MKILNPLKKITLASVLLIAFSSCSDDDDNTPEPPMQLNIVETAQTVDDLSILVDAVVQAGLVDALTADGDKTVLAPTNAAFTAFLADNGFNSLSEVPNDVLTQVLLNHVIAGTNITSADLSGNTGYTNTLADGPSGTKLSLYYDGTAGVMFNGGAEVTLPDVMTTNGVVHVIDQVIALPTIATFATTNPALSILVDALAYADSGAPTVPYIETVSNPDAGPFTVFAPTNDAFVDLLAELEVDALTEIETSTVDAVLLHHIVNANVQSSALATGEVGTLGGPIMADTSTFTLTDGNGRMSNIITTLVDIQGVNGVVHVIDKVILPAAE
;
A
#
# COMPACT_ATOMS: atom_id res chain seq x y z
N MET A 1 -22.93 59.79 28.95
CA MET A 1 -22.54 60.77 30.01
C MET A 1 -21.06 60.66 30.20
N LYS A 2 -20.31 61.58 29.59
CA LYS A 2 -19.24 62.39 30.20
C LYS A 2 -18.13 61.61 30.83
N ILE A 3 -16.86 61.75 30.59
CA ILE A 3 -15.95 62.74 30.01
C ILE A 3 -14.56 62.46 30.57
N LEU A 4 -13.58 62.62 29.73
CA LEU A 4 -12.23 63.17 29.75
C LEU A 4 -11.04 62.44 30.38
N ASN A 5 -10.05 62.40 29.47
CA ASN A 5 -8.59 62.47 29.73
C ASN A 5 -8.16 63.74 30.49
N PRO A 6 -6.96 63.77 31.10
CA PRO A 6 -5.81 64.34 30.38
C PRO A 6 -4.43 63.73 30.77
N LEU A 7 -3.56 63.55 29.83
CA LEU A 7 -2.33 64.28 29.39
C LEU A 7 -1.31 64.79 30.46
N LYS A 8 -0.05 64.47 30.18
CA LYS A 8 1.24 65.12 30.47
C LYS A 8 1.98 64.77 31.74
N LYS A 9 3.24 64.28 31.62
CA LYS A 9 4.43 65.12 31.51
C LYS A 9 5.70 64.34 31.16
N ILE A 10 6.42 64.89 30.23
CA ILE A 10 7.79 64.64 29.81
C ILE A 10 8.72 65.13 30.94
N THR A 11 9.74 64.33 31.28
CA THR A 11 10.96 64.86 31.88
C THR A 11 12.19 64.17 31.27
N LEU A 12 12.98 64.98 30.62
CA LEU A 12 14.27 64.80 30.01
C LEU A 12 15.36 64.99 31.10
N ALA A 13 16.27 64.05 31.28
CA ALA A 13 17.59 64.29 31.87
C ALA A 13 18.55 63.13 31.62
N SER A 14 19.48 63.38 30.77
CA SER A 14 20.95 63.50 30.98
C SER A 14 21.75 62.19 30.79
N VAL A 15 22.46 62.20 29.70
CA VAL A 15 23.68 61.51 29.29
C VAL A 15 24.64 61.32 30.42
N LEU A 16 25.12 60.05 30.61
CA LEU A 16 26.45 59.80 31.17
C LEU A 16 27.10 58.68 30.30
N LEU A 17 28.00 59.09 29.41
CA LEU A 17 28.97 58.22 28.75
C LEU A 17 29.93 57.65 29.80
N ILE A 18 29.91 56.37 29.98
CA ILE A 18 31.06 55.66 30.55
C ILE A 18 31.52 54.64 29.52
N ALA A 19 32.61 54.90 28.85
CA ALA A 19 33.35 53.98 28.04
C ALA A 19 34.03 52.96 28.98
N PHE A 20 33.60 51.73 28.93
CA PHE A 20 34.43 50.58 29.35
C PHE A 20 34.71 49.72 28.12
N SER A 21 35.92 49.83 27.64
CA SER A 21 36.54 48.82 26.82
C SER A 21 36.73 47.56 27.70
N SER A 22 36.07 46.48 27.32
CA SER A 22 36.39 45.17 27.83
C SER A 22 36.05 44.11 26.80
N CYS A 23 37.10 43.43 26.39
CA CYS A 23 37.22 42.05 25.93
C CYS A 23 35.97 41.44 25.25
N SER A 24 36.16 41.17 23.99
CA SER A 24 35.50 40.12 23.25
C SER A 24 35.77 38.77 23.90
N ASP A 25 34.79 38.24 24.61
CA ASP A 25 34.59 36.82 24.74
C ASP A 25 33.37 36.53 23.85
N ASP A 26 33.67 36.08 22.62
CA ASP A 26 32.72 35.51 21.70
C ASP A 26 32.31 34.13 22.25
N ASP A 27 31.53 34.12 23.32
CA ASP A 27 30.69 32.97 23.69
C ASP A 27 29.44 33.03 22.81
N ASP A 28 29.64 32.66 21.53
CA ASP A 28 28.56 32.37 20.59
C ASP A 28 27.91 31.03 21.00
N ASN A 29 27.28 31.06 22.19
CA ASN A 29 26.49 29.94 22.69
C ASN A 29 25.08 30.03 22.12
N THR A 30 24.99 30.16 20.78
CA THR A 30 23.78 29.81 20.06
C THR A 30 23.67 28.29 20.16
N PRO A 31 22.58 27.75 20.75
CA PRO A 31 22.39 26.31 20.75
C PRO A 31 22.42 25.84 19.28
N GLU A 32 23.40 25.02 18.95
CA GLU A 32 23.46 24.37 17.66
C GLU A 32 22.09 23.67 17.46
N PRO A 33 21.37 23.90 16.35
CA PRO A 33 20.09 23.23 16.14
C PRO A 33 20.33 21.72 16.29
N PRO A 34 19.41 20.99 16.93
CA PRO A 34 19.58 19.55 17.12
C PRO A 34 19.86 18.90 15.77
N MET A 35 20.96 18.16 15.70
CA MET A 35 21.38 17.48 14.49
C MET A 35 20.27 16.50 14.10
N GLN A 36 19.59 16.76 12.98
CA GLN A 36 18.58 15.85 12.49
C GLN A 36 19.27 14.59 11.96
N LEU A 37 18.80 13.43 12.40
CA LEU A 37 19.32 12.13 12.01
C LEU A 37 18.64 11.66 10.73
N ASN A 38 19.32 10.83 9.94
CA ASN A 38 18.70 10.12 8.83
C ASN A 38 17.84 8.94 9.33
N ILE A 39 17.15 8.25 8.42
CA ILE A 39 16.25 7.14 8.73
C ILE A 39 16.93 6.04 9.56
N VAL A 40 18.15 5.62 9.15
CA VAL A 40 18.88 4.53 9.83
C VAL A 40 19.39 4.98 11.20
N GLU A 41 19.96 6.17 11.29
CA GLU A 41 20.42 6.76 12.57
C GLU A 41 19.24 6.93 13.53
N THR A 42 18.08 7.38 13.03
CA THR A 42 16.87 7.52 13.84
C THR A 42 16.41 6.15 14.35
N ALA A 43 16.37 5.13 13.52
CA ALA A 43 15.99 3.77 13.93
C ALA A 43 16.94 3.22 15.01
N GLN A 44 18.24 3.53 14.93
CA GLN A 44 19.24 3.11 15.92
C GLN A 44 19.05 3.77 17.31
N THR A 45 18.33 4.88 17.40
CA THR A 45 18.02 5.54 18.68
C THR A 45 16.80 4.94 19.39
N VAL A 46 16.06 4.04 18.73
CA VAL A 46 14.83 3.45 19.25
C VAL A 46 15.06 1.98 19.57
N ASP A 47 15.11 1.63 20.85
CA ASP A 47 15.37 0.25 21.31
C ASP A 47 14.43 -0.78 20.71
N ASP A 48 13.16 -0.41 20.48
CA ASP A 48 12.12 -1.29 19.91
C ASP A 48 12.25 -1.50 18.40
N LEU A 49 13.23 -0.89 17.73
CA LEU A 49 13.56 -1.09 16.32
C LEU A 49 14.90 -1.82 16.10
N SER A 50 15.50 -2.38 17.15
CA SER A 50 16.82 -3.02 17.04
C SER A 50 16.86 -4.19 16.07
N ILE A 51 15.81 -5.03 16.00
CA ILE A 51 15.73 -6.13 15.04
C ILE A 51 15.59 -5.61 13.59
N LEU A 52 14.86 -4.50 13.36
CA LEU A 52 14.82 -3.84 12.07
C LEU A 52 16.21 -3.37 11.63
N VAL A 53 16.97 -2.75 12.53
CA VAL A 53 18.35 -2.30 12.23
C VAL A 53 19.23 -3.49 11.83
N ASP A 54 19.17 -4.59 12.59
CA ASP A 54 19.91 -5.81 12.28
C ASP A 54 19.49 -6.40 10.92
N ALA A 55 18.19 -6.39 10.61
CA ALA A 55 17.64 -6.85 9.34
C ALA A 55 18.15 -6.00 8.16
N VAL A 56 18.15 -4.67 8.30
CA VAL A 56 18.66 -3.74 7.29
C VAL A 56 20.14 -3.94 7.03
N VAL A 57 20.94 -4.19 8.09
CA VAL A 57 22.36 -4.51 7.97
C VAL A 57 22.57 -5.86 7.28
N GLN A 58 21.84 -6.92 7.69
CA GLN A 58 21.92 -8.25 7.08
C GLN A 58 21.55 -8.23 5.59
N ALA A 59 20.51 -7.47 5.22
CA ALA A 59 20.06 -7.33 3.83
C ALA A 59 20.96 -6.41 2.99
N GLY A 60 21.94 -5.71 3.60
CA GLY A 60 22.82 -4.76 2.90
C GLY A 60 22.13 -3.50 2.40
N LEU A 61 21.03 -3.07 3.05
CA LEU A 61 20.22 -1.93 2.63
C LEU A 61 20.59 -0.60 3.31
N VAL A 62 21.64 -0.58 4.14
CA VAL A 62 22.05 0.63 4.88
C VAL A 62 22.29 1.80 3.93
N ASP A 63 23.10 1.62 2.88
CA ASP A 63 23.45 2.68 1.93
C ASP A 63 22.19 3.21 1.18
N ALA A 64 21.26 2.31 0.83
CA ALA A 64 20.02 2.69 0.15
C ALA A 64 19.09 3.53 1.04
N LEU A 65 19.04 3.22 2.34
CA LEU A 65 18.19 3.94 3.30
C LEU A 65 18.82 5.22 3.84
N THR A 66 20.15 5.34 3.80
CA THR A 66 20.87 6.57 4.19
C THR A 66 21.04 7.55 3.03
N ALA A 67 20.89 7.10 1.78
CA ALA A 67 20.99 7.95 0.60
C ALA A 67 20.00 9.12 0.65
N ASP A 68 20.38 10.25 0.05
CA ASP A 68 19.52 11.41 -0.11
C ASP A 68 18.26 11.09 -0.92
N GLY A 69 17.23 11.89 -0.71
CA GLY A 69 15.94 11.75 -1.39
C GLY A 69 14.84 11.27 -0.45
N ASP A 70 13.65 11.83 -0.66
CA ASP A 70 12.48 11.58 0.18
C ASP A 70 12.06 10.11 0.18
N LYS A 71 11.82 9.58 1.36
CA LYS A 71 11.34 8.21 1.58
C LYS A 71 10.33 8.19 2.71
N THR A 72 9.31 7.35 2.56
CA THR A 72 8.45 6.95 3.68
C THR A 72 8.83 5.53 4.07
N VAL A 73 9.22 5.32 5.32
CA VAL A 73 9.61 4.01 5.85
C VAL A 73 8.61 3.57 6.90
N LEU A 74 8.06 2.38 6.68
CA LEU A 74 7.22 1.69 7.64
C LEU A 74 8.13 0.80 8.49
N ALA A 75 8.33 1.15 9.76
CA ALA A 75 9.32 0.53 10.65
C ALA A 75 8.64 -0.46 11.61
N PRO A 76 8.69 -1.78 11.37
CA PRO A 76 8.13 -2.77 12.27
C PRO A 76 8.88 -2.82 13.59
N THR A 77 8.12 -2.96 14.70
CA THR A 77 8.67 -3.15 16.03
C THR A 77 9.40 -4.50 16.19
N ASN A 78 10.18 -4.65 17.25
CA ASN A 78 10.79 -5.93 17.61
C ASN A 78 9.74 -7.04 17.82
N ALA A 79 8.60 -6.69 18.41
CA ALA A 79 7.47 -7.62 18.56
C ALA A 79 6.90 -8.06 17.21
N ALA A 80 6.76 -7.13 16.26
CA ALA A 80 6.33 -7.42 14.89
C ALA A 80 7.27 -8.40 14.17
N PHE A 81 8.58 -8.19 14.29
CA PHE A 81 9.58 -9.12 13.72
C PHE A 81 9.54 -10.49 14.39
N THR A 82 9.37 -10.54 15.72
CA THR A 82 9.28 -11.81 16.46
C THR A 82 8.07 -12.63 15.98
N ALA A 83 6.92 -11.97 15.81
CA ALA A 83 5.72 -12.61 15.28
C ALA A 83 5.94 -13.10 13.83
N PHE A 84 6.49 -12.25 12.96
CA PHE A 84 6.78 -12.60 11.57
C PHE A 84 7.70 -13.83 11.44
N LEU A 85 8.77 -13.90 12.25
CA LEU A 85 9.68 -15.04 12.25
C LEU A 85 8.95 -16.32 12.67
N ALA A 86 8.16 -16.25 13.75
CA ALA A 86 7.40 -17.40 14.27
C ALA A 86 6.36 -17.91 13.27
N ASP A 87 5.61 -17.01 12.63
CA ASP A 87 4.57 -17.33 11.65
C ASP A 87 5.14 -17.99 10.38
N ASN A 88 6.41 -17.67 10.04
CA ASN A 88 7.11 -18.26 8.90
C ASN A 88 8.03 -19.42 9.29
N GLY A 89 8.01 -19.88 10.54
CA GLY A 89 8.76 -21.03 11.02
C GLY A 89 10.27 -20.80 11.18
N PHE A 90 10.70 -19.53 11.27
CA PHE A 90 12.09 -19.15 11.56
C PHE A 90 12.30 -18.94 13.06
N ASN A 91 13.43 -19.42 13.61
CA ASN A 91 13.77 -19.19 15.00
C ASN A 91 14.59 -17.91 15.20
N SER A 92 15.16 -17.37 14.14
CA SER A 92 16.00 -16.18 14.17
C SER A 92 16.02 -15.50 12.81
N LEU A 93 16.38 -14.21 12.80
CA LEU A 93 16.55 -13.41 11.58
C LEU A 93 17.57 -14.04 10.60
N SER A 94 18.64 -14.65 11.13
CA SER A 94 19.67 -15.28 10.31
C SER A 94 19.23 -16.53 9.53
N GLU A 95 18.07 -17.09 9.87
CA GLU A 95 17.47 -18.23 9.13
C GLU A 95 16.65 -17.75 7.92
N VAL A 96 16.29 -16.46 7.86
CA VAL A 96 15.56 -15.88 6.73
C VAL A 96 16.49 -15.79 5.52
N PRO A 97 16.14 -16.35 4.36
CA PRO A 97 16.94 -16.18 3.13
C PRO A 97 17.10 -14.67 2.81
N ASN A 98 18.32 -14.29 2.44
CA ASN A 98 18.65 -12.85 2.33
C ASN A 98 17.88 -12.14 1.21
N ASP A 99 17.56 -12.84 0.15
CA ASP A 99 16.71 -12.34 -0.95
C ASP A 99 15.27 -12.08 -0.48
N VAL A 100 14.69 -13.00 0.30
CA VAL A 100 13.36 -12.84 0.90
C VAL A 100 13.38 -11.65 1.88
N LEU A 101 14.36 -11.59 2.78
CA LEU A 101 14.49 -10.50 3.75
C LEU A 101 14.61 -9.15 3.03
N THR A 102 15.42 -9.10 1.98
CA THR A 102 15.60 -7.88 1.17
C THR A 102 14.27 -7.42 0.56
N GLN A 103 13.51 -8.32 -0.07
CA GLN A 103 12.22 -7.96 -0.66
C GLN A 103 11.19 -7.54 0.40
N VAL A 104 11.12 -8.23 1.53
CA VAL A 104 10.26 -7.85 2.66
C VAL A 104 10.62 -6.45 3.15
N LEU A 105 11.90 -6.13 3.37
CA LEU A 105 12.31 -4.80 3.81
C LEU A 105 12.02 -3.72 2.75
N LEU A 106 12.25 -4.01 1.47
CA LEU A 106 11.92 -3.09 0.38
C LEU A 106 10.40 -2.86 0.27
N ASN A 107 9.58 -3.84 0.67
CA ASN A 107 8.12 -3.68 0.75
C ASN A 107 7.67 -2.73 1.87
N HIS A 108 8.55 -2.35 2.77
CA HIS A 108 8.32 -1.35 3.82
C HIS A 108 8.81 0.06 3.43
N VAL A 109 9.31 0.25 2.20
CA VAL A 109 9.87 1.53 1.76
C VAL A 109 9.13 2.06 0.55
N ILE A 110 8.60 3.28 0.66
CA ILE A 110 8.00 4.06 -0.42
C ILE A 110 9.00 5.17 -0.75
N ALA A 111 9.45 5.23 -2.00
CA ALA A 111 10.46 6.19 -2.43
C ALA A 111 9.85 7.41 -3.14
N GLY A 112 10.57 8.54 -3.10
CA GLY A 112 10.25 9.76 -3.83
C GLY A 112 9.18 10.64 -3.17
N THR A 113 8.75 10.31 -1.94
CA THR A 113 7.73 11.09 -1.24
C THR A 113 7.83 10.88 0.27
N ASN A 114 7.48 11.94 1.02
CA ASN A 114 7.27 11.92 2.46
C ASN A 114 5.76 11.91 2.71
N ILE A 115 5.19 10.73 2.85
CA ILE A 115 3.75 10.57 3.13
C ILE A 115 3.57 10.68 4.65
N THR A 116 2.84 11.70 5.09
CA THR A 116 2.52 11.88 6.51
C THR A 116 1.23 11.16 6.90
N SER A 117 1.01 10.96 8.19
CA SER A 117 -0.25 10.41 8.69
C SER A 117 -1.46 11.28 8.31
N ALA A 118 -1.26 12.59 8.16
CA ALA A 118 -2.29 13.52 7.72
C ALA A 118 -2.68 13.30 6.24
N ASP A 119 -1.74 12.92 5.37
CA ASP A 119 -2.00 12.62 3.95
C ASP A 119 -2.83 11.34 3.79
N LEU A 120 -2.69 10.40 4.71
CA LEU A 120 -3.38 9.11 4.70
C LEU A 120 -4.75 9.19 5.40
N SER A 121 -4.90 10.07 6.39
CA SER A 121 -6.08 10.14 7.26
C SER A 121 -7.38 10.38 6.49
N GLY A 122 -8.37 9.54 6.74
CA GLY A 122 -9.69 9.60 6.10
C GLY A 122 -9.71 9.08 4.67
N ASN A 123 -8.58 8.61 4.12
CA ASN A 123 -8.47 8.13 2.76
C ASN A 123 -8.13 6.63 2.73
N THR A 124 -8.49 6.00 1.63
CA THR A 124 -8.05 4.64 1.27
C THR A 124 -7.42 4.68 -0.12
N GLY A 125 -6.47 3.79 -0.38
CA GLY A 125 -5.84 3.75 -1.71
C GLY A 125 -4.64 2.82 -1.78
N TYR A 126 -3.92 2.95 -2.88
CA TYR A 126 -2.72 2.16 -3.16
C TYR A 126 -1.53 3.08 -3.42
N THR A 127 -0.36 2.63 -3.01
CA THR A 127 0.93 3.21 -3.35
C THR A 127 1.90 2.09 -3.73
N ASN A 128 3.03 2.42 -4.37
CA ASN A 128 4.03 1.42 -4.71
C ASN A 128 5.20 1.47 -3.72
N THR A 129 5.69 0.29 -3.38
CA THR A 129 6.89 0.11 -2.56
C THR A 129 8.14 -0.03 -3.43
N LEU A 130 9.31 -0.19 -2.80
CA LEU A 130 10.54 -0.51 -3.53
C LEU A 130 10.69 -2.00 -3.85
N ALA A 131 9.86 -2.88 -3.28
CA ALA A 131 9.91 -4.32 -3.55
C ALA A 131 9.58 -4.62 -5.02
N ASP A 132 10.25 -5.62 -5.57
CA ASP A 132 10.09 -6.01 -6.96
C ASP A 132 8.94 -7.02 -7.11
N GLY A 133 8.09 -6.76 -8.09
CA GLY A 133 7.05 -7.66 -8.56
C GLY A 133 7.43 -8.34 -9.88
N PRO A 134 6.52 -9.17 -10.43
CA PRO A 134 6.69 -9.80 -11.72
C PRO A 134 7.05 -8.81 -12.84
N SER A 135 7.91 -9.23 -13.77
CA SER A 135 8.30 -8.45 -14.96
C SER A 135 8.95 -7.09 -14.67
N GLY A 136 9.58 -6.92 -13.49
CA GLY A 136 10.25 -5.68 -13.09
C GLY A 136 9.30 -4.56 -12.64
N THR A 137 8.06 -4.88 -12.34
CA THR A 137 7.10 -3.96 -11.71
C THR A 137 7.44 -3.77 -10.24
N LYS A 138 6.79 -2.79 -9.59
CA LYS A 138 6.89 -2.59 -8.15
C LYS A 138 5.63 -3.07 -7.46
N LEU A 139 5.79 -3.69 -6.28
CA LEU A 139 4.64 -4.17 -5.50
C LEU A 139 3.81 -3.00 -4.97
N SER A 140 2.50 -3.20 -4.98
CA SER A 140 1.55 -2.25 -4.42
C SER A 140 1.36 -2.48 -2.91
N LEU A 141 1.03 -1.41 -2.22
CA LEU A 141 0.69 -1.38 -0.81
C LEU A 141 -0.66 -0.69 -0.65
N TYR A 142 -1.64 -1.39 -0.11
CA TYR A 142 -2.93 -0.80 0.24
C TYR A 142 -2.84 -0.08 1.57
N TYR A 143 -3.45 1.11 1.68
CA TYR A 143 -3.60 1.81 2.94
C TYR A 143 -5.06 2.16 3.22
N ASP A 144 -5.42 2.11 4.49
CA ASP A 144 -6.70 2.56 5.04
C ASP A 144 -6.44 3.50 6.21
N GLY A 145 -6.80 4.77 6.03
CA GLY A 145 -6.69 5.82 7.04
C GLY A 145 -8.03 6.21 7.67
N THR A 146 -9.11 5.45 7.46
CA THR A 146 -10.46 5.83 7.90
C THR A 146 -10.69 5.67 9.40
N ALA A 147 -9.99 4.75 10.05
CA ALA A 147 -10.12 4.47 11.49
C ALA A 147 -8.76 4.38 12.23
N GLY A 148 -7.77 5.09 11.74
CA GLY A 148 -6.35 4.95 12.04
C GLY A 148 -5.63 4.53 10.77
N VAL A 149 -4.30 4.70 10.69
CA VAL A 149 -3.57 4.32 9.48
C VAL A 149 -3.17 2.85 9.57
N MET A 150 -3.65 2.06 8.63
CA MET A 150 -3.38 0.63 8.53
C MET A 150 -2.90 0.29 7.12
N PHE A 151 -1.93 -0.63 6.99
CA PHE A 151 -1.41 -1.11 5.71
C PHE A 151 -1.75 -2.58 5.49
N ASN A 152 -2.16 -2.93 4.27
CA ASN A 152 -2.55 -4.27 3.84
C ASN A 152 -3.48 -4.98 4.85
N GLY A 153 -4.37 -4.20 5.50
CA GLY A 153 -5.40 -4.69 6.40
C GLY A 153 -4.92 -5.27 7.72
N GLY A 154 -3.61 -5.13 8.06
CA GLY A 154 -3.07 -5.73 9.28
C GLY A 154 -2.07 -4.84 10.02
N ALA A 155 -1.16 -4.17 9.33
CA ALA A 155 -0.10 -3.39 9.97
C ALA A 155 -0.61 -1.99 10.37
N GLU A 156 -0.83 -1.77 11.67
CA GLU A 156 -1.29 -0.49 12.22
C GLU A 156 -0.11 0.43 12.56
N VAL A 157 -0.25 1.73 12.26
CA VAL A 157 0.73 2.76 12.64
C VAL A 157 0.57 3.09 14.12
N THR A 158 1.55 2.72 14.93
CA THR A 158 1.56 2.97 16.38
C THR A 158 2.25 4.28 16.76
N LEU A 159 3.26 4.71 15.99
CA LEU A 159 3.91 6.01 16.13
C LEU A 159 4.10 6.63 14.75
N PRO A 160 3.27 7.63 14.39
CA PRO A 160 3.37 8.29 13.10
C PRO A 160 4.43 9.40 13.08
N ASP A 161 4.81 9.81 11.86
CA ASP A 161 5.46 11.08 11.53
C ASP A 161 6.79 11.35 12.23
N VAL A 162 7.65 10.34 12.42
CA VAL A 162 9.02 10.54 12.88
C VAL A 162 9.84 11.13 11.73
N MET A 163 10.04 12.45 11.75
CA MET A 163 10.76 13.19 10.71
C MET A 163 12.27 12.97 10.78
N THR A 164 12.89 12.75 9.62
CA THR A 164 14.33 12.53 9.47
C THR A 164 14.90 13.45 8.39
N THR A 165 16.23 13.48 8.20
CA THR A 165 16.86 14.32 7.16
C THR A 165 16.54 13.87 5.72
N ASN A 166 16.19 12.60 5.53
CA ASN A 166 15.96 11.99 4.21
C ASN A 166 14.64 11.23 4.09
N GLY A 167 13.66 11.54 4.97
CA GLY A 167 12.36 10.90 4.90
C GLY A 167 11.49 11.05 6.13
N VAL A 168 10.43 10.27 6.17
CA VAL A 168 9.54 10.10 7.32
C VAL A 168 9.44 8.62 7.68
N VAL A 169 9.40 8.33 8.98
CA VAL A 169 9.27 6.96 9.51
C VAL A 169 7.96 6.84 10.27
N HIS A 170 7.20 5.80 9.98
CA HIS A 170 6.05 5.38 10.76
C HIS A 170 6.34 4.05 11.41
N VAL A 171 6.26 3.97 12.74
CA VAL A 171 6.41 2.69 13.46
C VAL A 171 5.10 1.91 13.34
N ILE A 172 5.21 0.64 12.97
CA ILE A 172 4.07 -0.27 12.76
C ILE A 172 4.19 -1.51 13.66
N ASP A 173 3.05 -2.09 13.98
CA ASP A 173 2.94 -3.24 14.89
C ASP A 173 3.09 -4.62 14.22
N GLN A 174 3.14 -4.67 12.87
CA GLN A 174 3.31 -5.90 12.11
C GLN A 174 4.31 -5.73 10.97
N VAL A 175 5.04 -6.79 10.61
CA VAL A 175 5.81 -6.86 9.36
C VAL A 175 4.83 -7.07 8.20
N ILE A 176 4.90 -6.19 7.20
CA ILE A 176 4.07 -6.28 6.01
C ILE A 176 4.65 -7.34 5.08
N ALA A 177 4.01 -8.50 5.02
CA ALA A 177 4.39 -9.56 4.09
C ALA A 177 4.25 -9.10 2.63
N LEU A 178 4.94 -9.80 1.72
CA LEU A 178 4.81 -9.53 0.28
C LEU A 178 3.37 -9.83 -0.16
N PRO A 179 2.66 -8.85 -0.77
CA PRO A 179 1.25 -9.01 -1.08
C PRO A 179 1.02 -9.97 -2.25
N THR A 180 -0.03 -10.76 -2.14
CA THR A 180 -0.58 -11.55 -3.25
C THR A 180 -1.86 -10.89 -3.78
N ILE A 181 -2.44 -11.43 -4.85
CA ILE A 181 -3.78 -11.01 -5.34
C ILE A 181 -4.81 -11.13 -4.20
N ALA A 182 -4.75 -12.21 -3.41
CA ALA A 182 -5.65 -12.41 -2.27
C ALA A 182 -5.52 -11.29 -1.22
N THR A 183 -4.31 -10.80 -0.97
CA THR A 183 -4.09 -9.68 -0.03
C THR A 183 -4.96 -8.49 -0.41
N PHE A 184 -4.94 -8.08 -1.68
CA PHE A 184 -5.72 -6.91 -2.13
C PHE A 184 -7.21 -7.15 -2.17
N ALA A 185 -7.65 -8.38 -2.52
CA ALA A 185 -9.05 -8.73 -2.52
C ALA A 185 -9.65 -8.72 -1.10
N THR A 186 -8.91 -9.21 -0.10
CA THR A 186 -9.38 -9.32 1.28
C THR A 186 -9.25 -8.02 2.08
N THR A 187 -8.30 -7.15 1.73
CA THR A 187 -8.05 -5.90 2.47
C THR A 187 -8.83 -4.71 1.95
N ASN A 188 -9.28 -4.75 0.70
CA ASN A 188 -10.11 -3.70 0.12
C ASN A 188 -11.60 -4.03 0.29
N PRO A 189 -12.35 -3.31 1.16
CA PRO A 189 -13.77 -3.59 1.41
C PRO A 189 -14.66 -3.53 0.16
N ALA A 190 -14.24 -2.79 -0.88
CA ALA A 190 -14.98 -2.70 -2.14
C ALA A 190 -14.96 -3.99 -2.98
N LEU A 191 -14.14 -4.98 -2.60
CA LEU A 191 -13.99 -6.28 -3.27
C LEU A 191 -14.50 -7.46 -2.42
N SER A 192 -15.21 -7.21 -1.32
CA SER A 192 -15.64 -8.27 -0.40
C SER A 192 -16.55 -9.30 -1.07
N ILE A 193 -17.45 -8.89 -1.97
CA ILE A 193 -18.34 -9.82 -2.68
C ILE A 193 -17.55 -10.69 -3.68
N LEU A 194 -16.44 -10.17 -4.25
CA LEU A 194 -15.54 -10.99 -5.05
C LEU A 194 -14.91 -12.12 -4.21
N VAL A 195 -14.49 -11.82 -2.99
CA VAL A 195 -13.95 -12.84 -2.06
C VAL A 195 -15.01 -13.90 -1.76
N ASP A 196 -16.24 -13.48 -1.49
CA ASP A 196 -17.37 -14.39 -1.27
C ASP A 196 -17.65 -15.25 -2.51
N ALA A 197 -17.55 -14.67 -3.72
CA ALA A 197 -17.74 -15.40 -4.98
C ALA A 197 -16.65 -16.47 -5.21
N LEU A 198 -15.38 -16.14 -4.92
CA LEU A 198 -14.27 -17.10 -4.99
C LEU A 198 -14.49 -18.27 -4.00
N ALA A 199 -14.84 -17.96 -2.75
CA ALA A 199 -15.11 -18.96 -1.72
C ALA A 199 -16.34 -19.83 -2.08
N TYR A 200 -17.37 -19.22 -2.65
CA TYR A 200 -18.57 -19.93 -3.08
C TYR A 200 -18.26 -20.86 -4.27
N ALA A 201 -17.49 -20.43 -5.25
CA ALA A 201 -17.04 -21.30 -6.35
C ALA A 201 -16.22 -22.49 -5.82
N ASP A 202 -15.30 -22.24 -4.86
CA ASP A 202 -14.47 -23.29 -4.25
C ASP A 202 -15.30 -24.31 -3.43
N SER A 203 -16.51 -23.96 -2.98
CA SER A 203 -17.41 -24.89 -2.31
C SER A 203 -18.03 -25.94 -3.24
N GLY A 204 -17.95 -25.71 -4.55
CA GLY A 204 -18.40 -26.62 -5.62
C GLY A 204 -17.27 -27.56 -6.07
N ALA A 205 -17.14 -27.71 -7.37
CA ALA A 205 -16.03 -28.44 -8.01
C ALA A 205 -15.41 -27.52 -9.09
N PRO A 206 -14.72 -26.45 -8.67
CA PRO A 206 -14.24 -25.43 -9.59
C PRO A 206 -13.13 -25.98 -10.49
N THR A 207 -12.95 -25.36 -11.64
CA THR A 207 -11.86 -25.64 -12.57
C THR A 207 -10.49 -25.31 -11.95
N VAL A 208 -10.46 -24.29 -11.08
CA VAL A 208 -9.28 -23.81 -10.36
C VAL A 208 -9.63 -23.64 -8.89
N PRO A 209 -8.81 -24.10 -7.93
CA PRO A 209 -8.97 -23.78 -6.51
C PRO A 209 -8.63 -22.28 -6.31
N TYR A 210 -9.64 -21.42 -6.35
CA TYR A 210 -9.46 -19.97 -6.45
C TYR A 210 -8.68 -19.39 -5.25
N ILE A 211 -9.16 -19.67 -4.04
CA ILE A 211 -8.55 -19.11 -2.80
C ILE A 211 -7.09 -19.57 -2.67
N GLU A 212 -6.82 -20.85 -2.91
CA GLU A 212 -5.45 -21.37 -2.89
C GLU A 212 -4.58 -20.69 -3.96
N THR A 213 -5.09 -20.57 -5.20
CA THR A 213 -4.35 -20.01 -6.32
C THR A 213 -4.01 -18.53 -6.12
N VAL A 214 -4.99 -17.70 -5.70
CA VAL A 214 -4.74 -16.26 -5.53
C VAL A 214 -3.94 -15.94 -4.27
N SER A 215 -3.87 -16.86 -3.30
CA SER A 215 -3.07 -16.72 -2.07
C SER A 215 -1.65 -17.26 -2.21
N ASN A 216 -1.38 -18.13 -3.18
CA ASN A 216 -0.07 -18.76 -3.36
C ASN A 216 0.89 -17.78 -4.06
N PRO A 217 1.98 -17.32 -3.41
CA PRO A 217 2.95 -16.40 -4.01
C PRO A 217 3.69 -16.99 -5.21
N ASP A 218 3.77 -18.33 -5.32
CA ASP A 218 4.45 -19.05 -6.41
C ASP A 218 3.53 -19.37 -7.59
N ALA A 219 2.21 -19.09 -7.46
CA ALA A 219 1.27 -19.26 -8.55
C ALA A 219 1.31 -18.06 -9.53
N GLY A 220 0.96 -18.29 -10.78
CA GLY A 220 0.89 -17.23 -11.79
C GLY A 220 2.21 -16.93 -12.51
N PRO A 221 2.49 -15.66 -12.91
CA PRO A 221 1.69 -14.49 -12.58
C PRO A 221 0.38 -14.40 -13.38
N PHE A 222 -0.64 -13.83 -12.74
CA PHE A 222 -1.96 -13.63 -13.34
C PHE A 222 -2.30 -12.14 -13.51
N THR A 223 -3.28 -11.86 -14.37
CA THR A 223 -4.02 -10.59 -14.36
C THR A 223 -5.45 -10.91 -13.95
N VAL A 224 -5.94 -10.19 -12.95
CA VAL A 224 -7.33 -10.32 -12.47
C VAL A 224 -8.07 -9.02 -12.73
N PHE A 225 -9.14 -9.09 -13.53
CA PHE A 225 -10.13 -8.03 -13.63
C PHE A 225 -11.12 -8.20 -12.47
N ALA A 226 -10.98 -7.38 -11.43
CA ALA A 226 -11.71 -7.55 -10.16
C ALA A 226 -12.97 -6.69 -10.13
N PRO A 227 -14.19 -7.26 -10.22
CA PRO A 227 -15.43 -6.51 -10.12
C PRO A 227 -15.62 -5.95 -8.70
N THR A 228 -16.11 -4.71 -8.62
CA THR A 228 -16.52 -4.10 -7.35
C THR A 228 -17.76 -4.78 -6.77
N ASN A 229 -18.05 -4.51 -5.49
CA ASN A 229 -19.30 -4.96 -4.87
C ASN A 229 -20.52 -4.47 -5.65
N ASP A 230 -20.53 -3.23 -6.14
CA ASP A 230 -21.63 -2.67 -6.93
C ASP A 230 -21.81 -3.43 -8.24
N ALA A 231 -20.72 -3.86 -8.89
CA ALA A 231 -20.76 -4.68 -10.09
C ALA A 231 -21.49 -6.03 -9.87
N PHE A 232 -21.30 -6.64 -8.69
CA PHE A 232 -22.01 -7.86 -8.31
C PHE A 232 -23.48 -7.58 -7.96
N VAL A 233 -23.78 -6.49 -7.27
CA VAL A 233 -25.17 -6.08 -6.97
C VAL A 233 -25.94 -5.86 -8.28
N ASP A 234 -25.34 -5.17 -9.25
CA ASP A 234 -25.94 -4.98 -10.58
C ASP A 234 -26.17 -6.31 -11.31
N LEU A 235 -25.20 -7.25 -11.23
CA LEU A 235 -25.35 -8.58 -11.81
C LEU A 235 -26.51 -9.36 -11.19
N LEU A 236 -26.62 -9.40 -9.86
CA LEU A 236 -27.71 -10.10 -9.18
C LEU A 236 -29.08 -9.54 -9.60
N ALA A 237 -29.19 -8.21 -9.73
CA ALA A 237 -30.38 -7.56 -10.22
C ALA A 237 -30.70 -7.90 -11.70
N GLU A 238 -29.67 -7.97 -12.57
CA GLU A 238 -29.82 -8.39 -13.97
C GLU A 238 -30.32 -9.85 -14.09
N LEU A 239 -29.90 -10.72 -13.17
CA LEU A 239 -30.28 -12.14 -13.14
C LEU A 239 -31.58 -12.40 -12.38
N GLU A 240 -32.19 -11.37 -11.78
CA GLU A 240 -33.40 -11.47 -10.94
C GLU A 240 -33.24 -12.45 -9.75
N VAL A 241 -32.05 -12.47 -9.13
CA VAL A 241 -31.72 -13.27 -7.93
C VAL A 241 -31.28 -12.37 -6.77
N ASP A 242 -31.50 -12.82 -5.53
CA ASP A 242 -31.21 -12.03 -4.33
C ASP A 242 -29.79 -12.28 -3.77
N ALA A 243 -29.16 -13.42 -4.14
CA ALA A 243 -27.86 -13.79 -3.61
C ALA A 243 -27.03 -14.65 -4.60
N LEU A 244 -25.70 -14.59 -4.47
CA LEU A 244 -24.78 -15.44 -5.25
C LEU A 244 -25.07 -16.94 -5.08
N THR A 245 -25.55 -17.34 -3.91
CA THR A 245 -25.87 -18.74 -3.61
C THR A 245 -27.08 -19.30 -4.35
N GLU A 246 -27.84 -18.46 -5.06
CA GLU A 246 -28.94 -18.87 -5.94
C GLU A 246 -28.44 -19.21 -7.36
N ILE A 247 -27.17 -18.84 -7.66
CA ILE A 247 -26.50 -19.17 -8.92
C ILE A 247 -25.77 -20.49 -8.74
N GLU A 248 -25.86 -21.41 -9.71
CA GLU A 248 -25.09 -22.65 -9.67
C GLU A 248 -23.59 -22.39 -9.59
N THR A 249 -22.85 -23.12 -8.73
CA THR A 249 -21.41 -22.93 -8.54
C THR A 249 -20.62 -23.08 -9.83
N SER A 250 -21.03 -23.95 -10.75
CA SER A 250 -20.44 -24.11 -12.09
C SER A 250 -20.58 -22.88 -12.97
N THR A 251 -21.68 -22.13 -12.81
CA THR A 251 -21.89 -20.86 -13.53
C THR A 251 -20.97 -19.78 -12.93
N VAL A 252 -20.86 -19.72 -11.60
CA VAL A 252 -19.94 -18.79 -10.92
C VAL A 252 -18.49 -19.10 -11.32
N ASP A 253 -18.09 -20.38 -11.39
CA ASP A 253 -16.77 -20.80 -11.88
C ASP A 253 -16.51 -20.29 -13.30
N ALA A 254 -17.46 -20.52 -14.24
CA ALA A 254 -17.33 -20.05 -15.62
C ALA A 254 -17.19 -18.51 -15.70
N VAL A 255 -17.95 -17.77 -14.89
CA VAL A 255 -17.84 -16.30 -14.80
C VAL A 255 -16.47 -15.88 -14.27
N LEU A 256 -16.00 -16.47 -13.16
CA LEU A 256 -14.70 -16.11 -12.56
C LEU A 256 -13.53 -16.39 -13.51
N LEU A 257 -13.57 -17.46 -14.29
CA LEU A 257 -12.56 -17.76 -15.29
C LEU A 257 -12.43 -16.68 -16.37
N HIS A 258 -13.53 -15.98 -16.73
CA HIS A 258 -13.50 -14.85 -17.68
C HIS A 258 -12.85 -13.59 -17.11
N HIS A 259 -12.54 -13.55 -15.80
CA HIS A 259 -11.85 -12.44 -15.14
C HIS A 259 -10.35 -12.67 -14.97
N ILE A 260 -9.82 -13.84 -15.37
CA ILE A 260 -8.42 -14.22 -15.10
C ILE A 260 -7.67 -14.43 -16.41
N VAL A 261 -6.56 -13.72 -16.56
CA VAL A 261 -5.60 -13.90 -17.67
C VAL A 261 -4.33 -14.56 -17.10
N ASN A 262 -3.83 -15.59 -17.77
CA ASN A 262 -2.61 -16.30 -17.36
C ASN A 262 -1.33 -15.57 -17.81
N ALA A 263 -1.19 -14.32 -17.41
CA ALA A 263 -0.04 -13.45 -17.64
C ALA A 263 -0.11 -12.22 -16.73
N ASN A 264 1.03 -11.55 -16.47
CA ASN A 264 1.07 -10.25 -15.78
C ASN A 264 0.96 -9.11 -16.77
N VAL A 265 -0.24 -8.64 -17.06
CA VAL A 265 -0.51 -7.60 -18.05
C VAL A 265 -0.80 -6.27 -17.34
N GLN A 266 0.19 -5.38 -17.32
CA GLN A 266 0.00 -4.01 -16.84
C GLN A 266 -0.93 -3.23 -17.77
N SER A 267 -1.61 -2.20 -17.27
CA SER A 267 -2.52 -1.36 -18.07
C SER A 267 -1.84 -0.77 -19.30
N SER A 268 -0.56 -0.43 -19.19
CA SER A 268 0.28 0.06 -20.29
C SER A 268 0.62 -0.99 -21.36
N ALA A 269 0.53 -2.26 -21.01
CA ALA A 269 0.75 -3.41 -21.91
C ALA A 269 -0.55 -4.00 -22.45
N LEU A 270 -1.70 -3.60 -21.92
CA LEU A 270 -2.98 -3.99 -22.45
C LEU A 270 -3.15 -3.38 -23.85
N ALA A 271 -3.51 -4.20 -24.84
CA ALA A 271 -3.72 -3.77 -26.21
C ALA A 271 -5.20 -3.77 -26.57
N THR A 272 -5.63 -2.85 -27.43
CA THR A 272 -6.97 -2.90 -28.01
C THR A 272 -7.09 -4.14 -28.90
N GLY A 273 -8.11 -4.95 -28.64
CA GLY A 273 -8.35 -6.20 -29.31
C GLY A 273 -8.71 -7.34 -28.38
N GLU A 274 -8.53 -8.56 -28.84
CA GLU A 274 -8.84 -9.77 -28.09
C GLU A 274 -7.86 -9.99 -26.93
N VAL A 275 -8.39 -10.28 -25.74
CA VAL A 275 -7.66 -10.68 -24.54
C VAL A 275 -8.13 -12.09 -24.16
N GLY A 276 -7.21 -13.06 -24.19
CA GLY A 276 -7.49 -14.44 -23.81
C GLY A 276 -7.56 -14.60 -22.31
N THR A 277 -8.74 -14.86 -21.77
CA THR A 277 -8.91 -15.25 -20.35
C THR A 277 -8.96 -16.77 -20.20
N LEU A 278 -8.96 -17.26 -18.97
CA LEU A 278 -9.09 -18.69 -18.68
C LEU A 278 -10.49 -19.23 -19.10
N GLY A 279 -11.51 -18.37 -19.13
CA GLY A 279 -12.88 -18.72 -19.50
C GLY A 279 -13.18 -18.53 -20.98
N GLY A 280 -12.31 -17.86 -21.73
CA GLY A 280 -12.52 -17.53 -23.14
C GLY A 280 -12.14 -16.07 -23.44
N PRO A 281 -12.17 -15.66 -24.71
CA PRO A 281 -11.75 -14.33 -25.10
C PRO A 281 -12.76 -13.25 -24.71
N ILE A 282 -12.22 -12.08 -24.33
CA ILE A 282 -12.95 -10.82 -24.19
C ILE A 282 -12.29 -9.77 -25.08
N MET A 283 -12.99 -8.68 -25.39
CA MET A 283 -12.44 -7.58 -26.19
C MET A 283 -12.08 -6.41 -25.31
N ALA A 284 -10.85 -5.91 -25.41
CA ALA A 284 -10.41 -4.70 -24.73
C ALA A 284 -10.37 -3.51 -25.70
N ASP A 285 -10.77 -2.34 -25.23
CA ASP A 285 -10.53 -1.06 -25.89
C ASP A 285 -9.77 -0.14 -24.93
N THR A 286 -8.50 0.07 -25.24
CA THR A 286 -7.60 0.88 -24.41
C THR A 286 -7.80 2.38 -24.56
N SER A 287 -8.52 2.82 -25.61
CA SER A 287 -8.86 4.24 -25.79
C SER A 287 -9.96 4.70 -24.84
N THR A 288 -10.81 3.78 -24.42
CA THR A 288 -11.94 4.02 -23.49
C THR A 288 -11.76 3.30 -22.16
N PHE A 289 -10.72 2.47 -22.02
CA PHE A 289 -10.50 1.59 -20.87
C PHE A 289 -11.71 0.68 -20.58
N THR A 290 -12.25 0.07 -21.63
CA THR A 290 -13.40 -0.83 -21.55
C THR A 290 -13.04 -2.26 -21.93
N LEU A 291 -13.73 -3.20 -21.30
CA LEU A 291 -13.73 -4.62 -21.65
C LEU A 291 -15.14 -4.99 -22.13
N THR A 292 -15.24 -5.69 -23.25
CA THR A 292 -16.53 -6.16 -23.78
C THR A 292 -16.54 -7.67 -23.73
N ASP A 293 -17.55 -8.24 -23.10
CA ASP A 293 -17.76 -9.68 -23.00
C ASP A 293 -18.40 -10.28 -24.25
N GLY A 294 -18.55 -11.60 -24.26
CA GLY A 294 -19.14 -12.34 -25.39
C GLY A 294 -20.62 -12.01 -25.69
N ASN A 295 -21.30 -11.33 -24.78
CA ASN A 295 -22.69 -10.87 -24.93
C ASN A 295 -22.79 -9.41 -25.39
N GLY A 296 -21.64 -8.75 -25.62
CA GLY A 296 -21.58 -7.34 -25.98
C GLY A 296 -21.80 -6.38 -24.80
N ARG A 297 -21.73 -6.89 -23.55
CA ARG A 297 -21.80 -6.06 -22.34
C ARG A 297 -20.44 -5.39 -22.11
N MET A 298 -20.46 -4.13 -21.74
CA MET A 298 -19.25 -3.33 -21.51
C MET A 298 -19.00 -3.17 -20.01
N SER A 299 -17.77 -3.43 -19.59
CA SER A 299 -17.24 -3.18 -18.26
C SER A 299 -16.12 -2.14 -18.35
N ASN A 300 -16.15 -1.08 -17.53
CA ASN A 300 -15.09 -0.09 -17.50
C ASN A 300 -14.00 -0.51 -16.51
N ILE A 301 -12.75 -0.37 -16.91
CA ILE A 301 -11.61 -0.45 -16.00
C ILE A 301 -11.56 0.87 -15.21
N ILE A 302 -11.58 0.79 -13.88
CA ILE A 302 -11.52 1.97 -13.01
C ILE A 302 -10.07 2.47 -12.98
N THR A 303 -9.77 3.50 -13.77
CA THR A 303 -8.40 3.95 -14.04
C THR A 303 -7.60 4.43 -12.83
N THR A 304 -8.26 4.71 -11.70
CA THR A 304 -7.63 5.00 -10.42
C THR A 304 -7.28 3.74 -9.60
N LEU A 305 -7.74 2.56 -10.05
CA LEU A 305 -7.57 1.27 -9.39
C LEU A 305 -7.05 0.22 -10.38
N VAL A 306 -5.99 0.57 -11.09
CA VAL A 306 -5.27 -0.29 -12.04
C VAL A 306 -3.85 -0.56 -11.56
N ASP A 307 -3.21 -1.58 -12.14
CA ASP A 307 -1.82 -1.93 -11.88
C ASP A 307 -1.54 -2.21 -10.39
N ILE A 308 -2.55 -2.73 -9.67
CA ILE A 308 -2.39 -3.14 -8.27
C ILE A 308 -1.60 -4.45 -8.26
N GLN A 309 -0.29 -4.34 -8.01
CA GLN A 309 0.68 -5.42 -8.22
C GLN A 309 0.95 -6.21 -6.95
N GLY A 310 0.67 -7.51 -6.99
CA GLY A 310 1.13 -8.51 -6.04
C GLY A 310 2.29 -9.35 -6.61
N VAL A 311 2.87 -10.21 -5.78
CA VAL A 311 3.96 -11.12 -6.21
C VAL A 311 3.50 -12.15 -7.24
N ASN A 312 2.24 -12.55 -7.20
CA ASN A 312 1.64 -13.57 -8.08
C ASN A 312 0.74 -12.98 -9.17
N GLY A 313 0.73 -11.67 -9.37
CA GLY A 313 -0.03 -11.05 -10.46
C GLY A 313 -0.48 -9.63 -10.19
N VAL A 314 -1.23 -9.08 -11.14
CA VAL A 314 -1.75 -7.72 -11.14
C VAL A 314 -3.27 -7.70 -11.12
N VAL A 315 -3.85 -6.75 -10.41
CA VAL A 315 -5.31 -6.55 -10.32
C VAL A 315 -5.70 -5.23 -10.99
N HIS A 316 -6.73 -5.27 -11.83
CA HIS A 316 -7.42 -4.11 -12.39
C HIS A 316 -8.87 -4.16 -11.93
N VAL A 317 -9.30 -3.15 -11.20
CA VAL A 317 -10.69 -3.09 -10.71
C VAL A 317 -11.63 -2.65 -11.83
N ILE A 318 -12.77 -3.31 -11.93
CA ILE A 318 -13.78 -3.07 -12.96
C ILE A 318 -15.17 -2.82 -12.35
N ASP A 319 -16.00 -2.07 -13.08
CA ASP A 319 -17.32 -1.64 -12.62
C ASP A 319 -18.49 -2.58 -13.02
N LYS A 320 -18.19 -3.65 -13.76
CA LYS A 320 -19.20 -4.63 -14.15
C LYS A 320 -18.62 -6.03 -14.27
N VAL A 321 -19.35 -7.05 -13.84
CA VAL A 321 -18.95 -8.46 -13.99
C VAL A 321 -18.96 -8.87 -15.47
N ILE A 322 -17.90 -9.51 -15.92
CA ILE A 322 -17.74 -10.06 -17.27
C ILE A 322 -18.45 -11.43 -17.33
N LEU A 323 -19.29 -11.64 -18.30
CA LEU A 323 -20.01 -12.91 -18.45
C LEU A 323 -19.49 -13.74 -19.64
N PRO A 324 -19.53 -15.08 -19.54
CA PRO A 324 -19.37 -15.94 -20.71
C PRO A 324 -20.43 -15.62 -21.77
N ALA A 325 -20.10 -15.89 -23.02
CA ALA A 325 -21.11 -15.79 -24.10
C ALA A 325 -22.31 -16.70 -23.79
N ALA A 326 -23.52 -16.20 -24.00
CA ALA A 326 -24.70 -17.03 -23.93
C ALA A 326 -24.65 -18.13 -25.03
N GLU A 327 -24.96 -19.37 -24.66
CA GLU A 327 -25.05 -20.50 -25.59
C GLU A 327 -26.28 -20.41 -26.50
#